data_f29ee2339b4583145bbc4ffdfbcb17d8
#
_entry.id   f29ee2339b4583145bbc4ffdfbcb17d8
#
_cell.length_a   1.000
_cell.length_b   1.000
_cell.length_c   1.000
_cell.angle_alpha   90.00
_cell.angle_beta   90.00
_cell.angle_gamma   90.00
#
_symmetry.space_group_name_H-M   'P 1'
#
loop_
_entity.id
_entity.type
_entity.pdbx_description
1 polymer ?
#
loop_
_entity_poly.entity_id
_entity_poly.type
_entity_poly.pdbx_seq_one_letter_code
_entity_poly.pdbx_strand_id
1 'polypeptide(L)'
;MRSHRAAASAIACLAGLASLVPACVKIDGGAVEISWVIIAPDGRGITDCSCADPAIAKVRLSLVGVGGAIDGVDACAGKAQCDFPCQRQTGATPFDIPPTQNGEMYSVSLSALGSDGTVLTGVTGPAPILYQVVYGQPTEVEALTLVANCAPACNGSVCAQP
;
A
#
# COMPACT_ATOMS: atom_id res chain seq x y z
N MET A 1 -15.60 -65.74 47.09
CA MET A 1 -16.58 -64.74 46.59
C MET A 1 -16.02 -63.35 46.87
N ARG A 2 -15.40 -62.67 45.88
CA ARG A 2 -14.93 -61.30 45.98
C ARG A 2 -15.31 -60.58 44.68
N SER A 3 -16.22 -59.66 44.76
CA SER A 3 -16.75 -58.82 43.73
C SER A 3 -15.77 -57.68 43.42
N HIS A 4 -15.28 -57.60 42.18
CA HIS A 4 -14.47 -56.46 41.70
C HIS A 4 -15.40 -55.51 40.98
N ARG A 5 -15.59 -54.30 41.56
CA ARG A 5 -16.27 -53.16 40.92
C ARG A 5 -15.25 -52.43 40.02
N ALA A 6 -15.52 -52.44 38.75
CA ALA A 6 -14.81 -51.62 37.75
C ALA A 6 -15.31 -50.18 37.83
N ALA A 7 -14.39 -49.25 38.07
CA ALA A 7 -14.66 -47.80 37.99
C ALA A 7 -14.42 -47.33 36.57
N ALA A 8 -15.46 -46.85 35.90
CA ALA A 8 -15.34 -46.23 34.59
C ALA A 8 -15.01 -44.76 34.77
N SER A 9 -13.82 -44.36 34.34
CA SER A 9 -13.38 -42.98 34.27
C SER A 9 -13.94 -42.34 32.98
N ALA A 10 -14.88 -41.44 33.12
CA ALA A 10 -15.39 -40.60 32.02
C ALA A 10 -14.42 -39.43 31.81
N ILE A 11 -13.70 -39.44 30.70
CA ILE A 11 -12.87 -38.31 30.26
C ILE A 11 -13.80 -37.37 29.51
N ALA A 12 -14.13 -36.23 30.12
CA ALA A 12 -14.86 -35.13 29.51
C ALA A 12 -13.89 -34.33 28.61
N CYS A 13 -13.97 -34.52 27.30
CA CYS A 13 -13.34 -33.63 26.33
C CYS A 13 -14.08 -32.30 26.30
N LEU A 14 -13.53 -31.28 26.96
CA LEU A 14 -13.93 -29.88 26.77
C LEU A 14 -13.42 -29.43 25.40
N ALA A 15 -14.30 -29.48 24.41
CA ALA A 15 -14.09 -28.84 23.11
C ALA A 15 -14.17 -27.31 23.32
N GLY A 16 -13.01 -26.67 23.37
CA GLY A 16 -12.89 -25.21 23.34
C GLY A 16 -13.38 -24.69 21.97
N LEU A 17 -14.59 -24.15 21.91
CA LEU A 17 -15.02 -23.31 20.79
C LEU A 17 -14.17 -22.04 20.79
N ALA A 18 -13.11 -22.03 19.97
CA ALA A 18 -12.42 -20.79 19.61
C ALA A 18 -13.43 -19.92 18.87
N SER A 19 -13.96 -18.93 19.56
CA SER A 19 -14.82 -17.89 19.00
C SER A 19 -13.98 -17.12 17.97
N LEU A 20 -14.16 -17.41 16.68
CA LEU A 20 -13.74 -16.55 15.59
C LEU A 20 -14.59 -15.26 15.69
N VAL A 21 -14.11 -14.31 16.47
CA VAL A 21 -14.68 -12.97 16.48
C VAL A 21 -14.31 -12.37 15.12
N PRO A 22 -15.25 -12.14 14.20
CA PRO A 22 -14.95 -11.42 12.98
C PRO A 22 -14.47 -10.04 13.40
N ALA A 23 -13.20 -9.72 13.09
CA ALA A 23 -12.68 -8.38 13.26
C ALA A 23 -13.49 -7.47 12.33
N CYS A 24 -14.44 -6.71 12.89
CA CYS A 24 -15.17 -5.69 12.15
C CYS A 24 -14.13 -4.65 11.70
N VAL A 25 -13.84 -4.61 10.41
CA VAL A 25 -13.06 -3.53 9.82
C VAL A 25 -13.90 -2.26 9.92
N LYS A 26 -13.38 -1.26 10.63
CA LYS A 26 -14.06 0.04 10.73
C LYS A 26 -13.95 0.72 9.36
N ILE A 27 -15.08 1.04 8.75
CA ILE A 27 -15.19 1.75 7.49
C ILE A 27 -15.57 3.19 7.82
N ASP A 28 -14.61 4.11 7.72
CA ASP A 28 -14.82 5.55 7.97
C ASP A 28 -14.74 6.38 6.67
N GLY A 29 -14.42 5.75 5.53
CA GLY A 29 -14.24 6.41 4.24
C GLY A 29 -14.16 5.42 3.09
N GLY A 30 -13.50 5.79 2.01
CA GLY A 30 -13.10 4.91 0.93
C GLY A 30 -11.65 4.45 1.09
N ALA A 31 -11.23 3.53 0.24
CA ALA A 31 -9.84 3.11 0.11
C ALA A 31 -9.30 3.47 -1.28
N VAL A 32 -7.98 3.59 -1.41
CA VAL A 32 -7.30 3.80 -2.69
C VAL A 32 -6.29 2.67 -2.88
N GLU A 33 -6.41 1.96 -4.00
CA GLU A 33 -5.50 0.91 -4.41
C GLU A 33 -4.62 1.41 -5.56
N ILE A 34 -3.32 1.26 -5.41
CA ILE A 34 -2.33 1.72 -6.39
C ILE A 34 -1.40 0.60 -6.79
N SER A 35 -0.89 0.71 -8.01
CA SER A 35 0.27 -0.07 -8.46
C SER A 35 1.28 0.86 -9.11
N TRP A 36 2.54 0.44 -9.15
CA TRP A 36 3.57 1.22 -9.81
C TRP A 36 4.60 0.33 -10.48
N VAL A 37 5.23 0.93 -11.48
CA VAL A 37 6.43 0.39 -12.12
C VAL A 37 7.55 1.41 -12.01
N ILE A 38 8.78 0.93 -11.97
CA ILE A 38 9.96 1.80 -12.00
C ILE A 38 10.69 1.54 -13.31
N ILE A 39 11.00 2.61 -14.02
CA ILE A 39 11.75 2.52 -15.27
C ILE A 39 13.00 3.41 -15.21
N ALA A 40 14.01 3.02 -15.93
CA ALA A 40 15.16 3.89 -16.22
C ALA A 40 14.76 4.95 -17.27
N PRO A 41 15.53 6.05 -17.38
CA PRO A 41 15.26 7.09 -18.40
C PRO A 41 15.25 6.59 -19.84
N ASP A 42 15.88 5.44 -20.11
CA ASP A 42 15.90 4.78 -21.43
C ASP A 42 14.71 3.82 -21.63
N GLY A 43 13.77 3.76 -20.68
CA GLY A 43 12.54 2.94 -20.74
C GLY A 43 12.71 1.51 -20.22
N ARG A 44 13.90 1.09 -19.81
CA ARG A 44 14.09 -0.25 -19.21
C ARG A 44 13.44 -0.35 -17.84
N GLY A 45 12.73 -1.46 -17.58
CA GLY A 45 12.14 -1.73 -16.29
C GLY A 45 13.21 -1.96 -15.19
N ILE A 46 12.97 -1.41 -14.00
CA ILE A 46 13.76 -1.65 -12.80
C ILE A 46 12.92 -2.52 -11.88
N THR A 47 13.31 -3.77 -11.69
CA THR A 47 12.59 -4.74 -10.87
C THR A 47 13.06 -4.78 -9.42
N ASP A 48 14.27 -4.30 -9.16
CA ASP A 48 14.86 -4.23 -7.83
C ASP A 48 15.04 -2.76 -7.41
N CYS A 49 14.27 -2.33 -6.43
CA CYS A 49 14.29 -0.96 -5.92
C CYS A 49 15.66 -0.53 -5.35
N SER A 50 16.50 -1.49 -4.95
CA SER A 50 17.86 -1.22 -4.47
C SER A 50 18.81 -0.84 -5.60
N CYS A 51 18.46 -1.14 -6.87
CA CYS A 51 19.22 -0.73 -8.04
C CYS A 51 19.05 0.75 -8.39
N ALA A 52 17.97 1.37 -7.95
CA ALA A 52 17.77 2.79 -8.16
C ALA A 52 18.87 3.60 -7.46
N ASP A 53 19.32 4.69 -8.10
CA ASP A 53 20.29 5.62 -7.55
C ASP A 53 19.67 7.01 -7.48
N PRO A 54 19.32 7.47 -6.27
CA PRO A 54 19.44 6.79 -4.96
C PRO A 54 18.45 5.62 -4.78
N ALA A 55 18.82 4.62 -3.94
CA ALA A 55 18.01 3.44 -3.68
C ALA A 55 16.63 3.80 -3.07
N ILE A 56 15.56 3.20 -3.62
CA ILE A 56 14.20 3.46 -3.18
C ILE A 56 13.80 2.44 -2.12
N ALA A 57 13.53 2.89 -0.89
CA ALA A 57 13.05 2.04 0.18
C ALA A 57 11.53 1.90 0.18
N LYS A 58 10.83 3.02 -0.05
CA LYS A 58 9.37 3.09 -0.04
C LYS A 58 8.86 3.97 -1.17
N VAL A 59 7.59 3.77 -1.49
CA VAL A 59 6.79 4.66 -2.35
C VAL A 59 5.69 5.26 -1.49
N ARG A 60 5.59 6.58 -1.48
CA ARG A 60 4.55 7.35 -0.77
C ARG A 60 3.47 7.74 -1.74
N LEU A 61 2.23 7.43 -1.38
CA LEU A 61 1.04 7.95 -2.01
C LEU A 61 0.71 9.34 -1.41
N SER A 62 0.39 10.30 -2.27
CA SER A 62 -0.19 11.59 -1.88
C SER A 62 -1.56 11.73 -2.54
N LEU A 63 -2.55 12.15 -1.76
CA LEU A 63 -3.94 12.32 -2.15
C LEU A 63 -4.36 13.75 -1.82
N VAL A 64 -3.99 14.70 -2.67
CA VAL A 64 -4.32 16.12 -2.47
C VAL A 64 -5.70 16.41 -3.00
N GLY A 65 -6.60 16.86 -2.13
CA GLY A 65 -7.94 17.25 -2.51
C GLY A 65 -7.94 18.40 -3.52
N VAL A 66 -8.89 18.34 -4.46
CA VAL A 66 -9.13 19.36 -5.49
C VAL A 66 -10.61 19.72 -5.45
N GLY A 67 -10.86 20.97 -5.13
CA GLY A 67 -12.21 21.55 -5.04
C GLY A 67 -12.91 21.26 -3.71
N GLY A 68 -13.93 22.05 -3.45
CA GLY A 68 -14.80 21.91 -2.28
C GLY A 68 -14.11 22.05 -0.93
N ALA A 69 -14.57 21.25 0.03
CA ALA A 69 -14.07 21.28 1.42
C ALA A 69 -12.70 20.61 1.61
N ILE A 70 -12.29 19.77 0.66
CA ILE A 70 -11.02 19.04 0.71
C ILE A 70 -9.88 19.74 -0.02
N ASP A 71 -10.13 20.88 -0.66
CA ASP A 71 -9.18 21.57 -1.53
C ASP A 71 -7.83 21.84 -0.83
N GLY A 72 -6.75 21.38 -1.45
CA GLY A 72 -5.38 21.53 -0.92
C GLY A 72 -5.04 20.62 0.26
N VAL A 73 -5.97 19.81 0.78
CA VAL A 73 -5.71 18.91 1.91
C VAL A 73 -5.18 17.56 1.39
N ASP A 74 -3.99 17.15 1.83
CA ASP A 74 -3.48 15.81 1.54
C ASP A 74 -4.01 14.81 2.57
N ALA A 75 -4.90 13.91 2.13
CA ALA A 75 -5.49 12.88 2.97
C ALA A 75 -4.47 11.85 3.47
N CYS A 76 -3.30 11.76 2.86
CA CYS A 76 -2.17 10.92 3.24
C CYS A 76 -1.12 11.62 4.10
N ALA A 77 -1.24 12.94 4.34
CA ALA A 77 -0.24 13.71 5.09
C ALA A 77 0.01 13.12 6.48
N GLY A 78 1.25 12.75 6.77
CA GLY A 78 1.67 12.18 8.06
C GLY A 78 1.17 10.77 8.35
N LYS A 79 0.50 10.11 7.40
CA LYS A 79 -0.01 8.75 7.57
C LYS A 79 0.98 7.70 7.06
N ALA A 80 1.50 6.87 7.97
CA ALA A 80 2.42 5.79 7.62
C ALA A 80 1.79 4.71 6.71
N GLN A 81 0.47 4.57 6.73
CA GLN A 81 -0.28 3.65 5.86
C GLN A 81 -0.32 4.07 4.39
N CYS A 82 0.13 5.28 4.05
CA CYS A 82 0.33 5.72 2.69
C CYS A 82 1.79 5.54 2.20
N ASP A 83 2.66 4.95 3.02
CA ASP A 83 4.05 4.62 2.69
C ASP A 83 4.17 3.11 2.46
N PHE A 84 4.38 2.69 1.24
CA PHE A 84 4.44 1.28 0.86
C PHE A 84 5.86 0.83 0.58
N PRO A 85 6.29 -0.38 1.01
CA PRO A 85 7.59 -0.93 0.62
C PRO A 85 7.73 -0.99 -0.91
N CYS A 86 8.79 -0.42 -1.45
CA CYS A 86 9.00 -0.30 -2.89
C CYS A 86 8.88 -1.63 -3.64
N GLN A 87 9.43 -2.70 -3.09
CA GLN A 87 9.46 -4.04 -3.68
C GLN A 87 8.07 -4.68 -3.88
N ARG A 88 7.03 -4.16 -3.22
CA ARG A 88 5.67 -4.69 -3.39
C ARG A 88 5.05 -4.32 -4.73
N GLN A 89 5.45 -3.18 -5.30
CA GLN A 89 4.89 -2.60 -6.53
C GLN A 89 3.37 -2.37 -6.49
N THR A 90 2.76 -2.57 -5.33
CA THR A 90 1.34 -2.31 -5.06
C THR A 90 1.15 -1.80 -3.64
N GLY A 91 0.08 -1.07 -3.41
CA GLY A 91 -0.33 -0.60 -2.10
C GLY A 91 -1.82 -0.32 -2.04
N ALA A 92 -2.38 -0.40 -0.83
CA ALA A 92 -3.75 -0.03 -0.57
C ALA A 92 -3.83 0.75 0.75
N THR A 93 -4.61 1.82 0.77
CA THR A 93 -4.93 2.53 2.02
C THR A 93 -6.02 1.78 2.77
N PRO A 94 -6.15 1.95 4.09
CA PRO A 94 -7.36 1.55 4.80
C PRO A 94 -8.57 2.36 4.32
N PHE A 95 -9.78 1.93 4.71
CA PHE A 95 -11.05 2.60 4.40
C PHE A 95 -11.26 3.83 5.31
N ASP A 96 -10.31 4.76 5.29
CA ASP A 96 -10.33 6.00 6.09
C ASP A 96 -10.03 7.26 5.25
N ILE A 97 -9.98 7.13 3.93
CA ILE A 97 -9.85 8.28 3.03
C ILE A 97 -11.22 8.95 2.92
N PRO A 98 -11.32 10.26 3.23
CA PRO A 98 -12.59 10.97 3.10
C PRO A 98 -13.17 10.84 1.69
N PRO A 99 -14.47 10.47 1.55
CA PRO A 99 -15.07 10.35 0.23
C PRO A 99 -15.23 11.73 -0.42
N THR A 100 -15.07 11.76 -1.73
CA THR A 100 -15.29 12.98 -2.53
C THR A 100 -16.79 13.25 -2.73
N GLN A 101 -17.18 14.51 -2.71
CA GLN A 101 -18.57 14.96 -2.87
C GLN A 101 -18.65 16.11 -3.85
N ASN A 102 -19.82 16.30 -4.49
CA ASN A 102 -20.12 17.50 -5.27
C ASN A 102 -19.07 17.91 -6.31
N GLY A 103 -18.45 16.95 -6.98
CA GLY A 103 -17.41 17.20 -7.98
C GLY A 103 -16.00 17.37 -7.43
N GLU A 104 -15.80 17.18 -6.12
CA GLU A 104 -14.47 17.07 -5.53
C GLU A 104 -13.71 15.86 -6.10
N MET A 105 -12.41 15.96 -6.14
CA MET A 105 -11.52 14.88 -6.61
C MET A 105 -10.24 14.87 -5.76
N TYR A 106 -9.51 13.77 -5.80
CA TYR A 106 -8.14 13.72 -5.32
C TYR A 106 -7.17 13.74 -6.49
N SER A 107 -6.18 14.62 -6.39
CA SER A 107 -4.98 14.59 -7.21
C SER A 107 -4.03 13.53 -6.64
N VAL A 108 -3.93 12.40 -7.34
CA VAL A 108 -3.14 11.24 -6.94
C VAL A 108 -1.74 11.36 -7.51
N SER A 109 -0.73 11.26 -6.67
CA SER A 109 0.68 11.25 -7.08
C SER A 109 1.51 10.32 -6.22
N LEU A 110 2.69 9.94 -6.71
CA LEU A 110 3.66 9.10 -6.01
C LEU A 110 4.99 9.82 -5.84
N SER A 111 5.61 9.60 -4.70
CA SER A 111 7.00 10.02 -4.41
C SER A 111 7.81 8.82 -3.95
N ALA A 112 9.06 8.73 -4.38
CA ALA A 112 10.01 7.75 -3.87
C ALA A 112 10.67 8.26 -2.57
N LEU A 113 10.83 7.37 -1.60
CA LEU A 113 11.46 7.67 -0.32
C LEU A 113 12.71 6.82 -0.12
N GLY A 114 13.73 7.44 0.44
CA GLY A 114 14.91 6.76 0.97
C GLY A 114 14.62 5.96 2.25
N SER A 115 15.61 5.26 2.75
CA SER A 115 15.51 4.48 4.00
C SER A 115 15.26 5.35 5.24
N ASP A 116 15.65 6.60 5.20
CA ASP A 116 15.42 7.62 6.22
C ASP A 116 14.04 8.30 6.13
N GLY A 117 13.24 7.94 5.11
CA GLY A 117 11.91 8.50 4.85
C GLY A 117 11.92 9.85 4.13
N THR A 118 13.09 10.33 3.69
CA THR A 118 13.19 11.56 2.87
C THR A 118 12.77 11.31 1.43
N VAL A 119 12.18 12.33 0.79
CA VAL A 119 11.83 12.27 -0.63
C VAL A 119 13.08 12.30 -1.48
N LEU A 120 13.20 11.36 -2.39
CA LEU A 120 14.33 11.23 -3.31
C LEU A 120 14.16 12.15 -4.53
N THR A 121 14.96 13.19 -4.62
CA THR A 121 14.92 14.16 -5.72
C THR A 121 15.42 13.62 -7.06
N GLY A 122 16.19 12.51 -7.04
CA GLY A 122 16.67 11.81 -8.24
C GLY A 122 15.64 10.88 -8.88
N VAL A 123 14.43 10.75 -8.28
CA VAL A 123 13.35 9.92 -8.81
C VAL A 123 12.20 10.83 -9.21
N THR A 124 11.78 10.72 -10.47
CA THR A 124 10.65 11.50 -10.99
C THR A 124 9.37 10.69 -10.86
N GLY A 125 8.39 11.25 -10.16
CA GLY A 125 7.05 10.69 -10.06
C GLY A 125 6.21 10.97 -11.32
N PRO A 126 5.07 10.28 -11.47
CA PRO A 126 4.13 10.54 -12.55
C PRO A 126 3.47 11.91 -12.40
N ALA A 127 2.96 12.44 -13.51
CA ALA A 127 2.04 13.57 -13.43
C ALA A 127 0.81 13.19 -12.58
N PRO A 128 0.31 14.10 -11.73
CA PRO A 128 -0.87 13.83 -10.93
C PRO A 128 -2.10 13.51 -11.77
N ILE A 129 -2.87 12.51 -11.34
CA ILE A 129 -4.11 12.07 -11.99
C ILE A 129 -5.27 12.29 -11.03
N LEU A 130 -6.44 12.68 -11.55
CA LEU A 130 -7.61 12.98 -10.73
C LEU A 130 -8.51 11.75 -10.61
N TYR A 131 -8.88 11.41 -9.35
CA TYR A 131 -9.79 10.31 -9.02
C TYR A 131 -10.84 10.73 -7.99
N GLN A 132 -11.99 10.10 -8.08
CA GLN A 132 -13.02 10.19 -7.04
C GLN A 132 -12.85 9.02 -6.07
N VAL A 133 -13.02 9.30 -4.78
CA VAL A 133 -13.05 8.28 -3.73
C VAL A 133 -14.48 8.13 -3.23
N VAL A 134 -15.00 6.90 -3.28
CA VAL A 134 -16.38 6.58 -2.88
C VAL A 134 -16.39 5.90 -1.51
N TYR A 135 -17.31 6.30 -0.64
CA TYR A 135 -17.45 5.71 0.68
C TYR A 135 -17.66 4.20 0.62
N GLY A 136 -16.90 3.46 1.42
CA GLY A 136 -17.00 2.01 1.54
C GLY A 136 -16.55 1.21 0.31
N GLN A 137 -15.92 1.87 -0.67
CA GLN A 137 -15.42 1.22 -1.88
C GLN A 137 -13.93 1.47 -2.09
N PRO A 138 -13.19 0.49 -2.65
CA PRO A 138 -11.84 0.75 -3.15
C PRO A 138 -11.92 1.55 -4.45
N THR A 139 -11.00 2.50 -4.62
CA THR A 139 -10.74 3.22 -5.87
C THR A 139 -9.44 2.66 -6.45
N GLU A 140 -9.54 1.96 -7.57
CA GLU A 140 -8.38 1.45 -8.31
C GLU A 140 -7.77 2.56 -9.15
N VAL A 141 -6.49 2.84 -8.91
CA VAL A 141 -5.72 3.81 -9.70
C VAL A 141 -4.89 3.05 -10.74
N GLU A 142 -4.89 3.55 -11.98
CA GLU A 142 -4.04 3.01 -13.04
C GLU A 142 -2.58 2.92 -12.58
N ALA A 143 -1.83 1.95 -13.18
CA ALA A 143 -0.43 1.77 -12.85
C ALA A 143 0.39 3.05 -13.09
N LEU A 144 1.04 3.55 -12.06
CA LEU A 144 1.81 4.79 -12.10
C LEU A 144 3.29 4.48 -12.37
N THR A 145 3.95 5.35 -13.13
CA THR A 145 5.36 5.16 -13.50
C THR A 145 6.27 6.09 -12.72
N LEU A 146 7.26 5.51 -12.04
CA LEU A 146 8.38 6.22 -11.44
C LEU A 146 9.59 6.10 -12.38
N VAL A 147 10.30 7.20 -12.61
CA VAL A 147 11.53 7.20 -13.40
C VAL A 147 12.72 7.40 -12.48
N ALA A 148 13.65 6.45 -12.47
CA ALA A 148 14.84 6.47 -11.63
C ALA A 148 16.07 6.01 -12.41
N ASN A 149 17.24 6.55 -12.08
CA ASN A 149 18.49 5.95 -12.57
C ASN A 149 18.74 4.61 -11.89
N CYS A 150 19.31 3.65 -12.61
CA CYS A 150 19.80 2.40 -12.02
C CYS A 150 21.31 2.50 -11.85
N ALA A 151 21.82 2.27 -10.65
CA ALA A 151 23.25 2.30 -10.40
C ALA A 151 23.97 1.23 -11.25
N PRO A 152 25.10 1.56 -11.92
CA PRO A 152 25.79 0.62 -12.80
C PRO A 152 26.36 -0.61 -12.08
N ALA A 153 26.41 -0.60 -10.76
CA ALA A 153 26.98 -1.67 -9.93
C ALA A 153 25.96 -2.74 -9.47
N CYS A 154 24.73 -2.73 -9.93
CA CYS A 154 23.79 -3.83 -9.67
C CYS A 154 24.20 -5.10 -10.45
N ASN A 155 25.33 -5.73 -10.05
CA ASN A 155 25.77 -7.01 -10.59
C ASN A 155 24.76 -8.10 -10.25
N GLY A 156 23.87 -8.42 -11.19
CA GLY A 156 22.94 -9.53 -11.10
C GLY A 156 21.48 -9.16 -10.81
N SER A 157 21.14 -7.94 -10.48
CA SER A 157 19.77 -7.47 -10.38
C SER A 157 19.41 -6.74 -11.67
N VAL A 158 18.62 -7.38 -12.46
CA VAL A 158 18.39 -7.05 -13.84
C VAL A 158 17.56 -5.76 -13.93
N CYS A 159 18.14 -4.68 -14.46
CA CYS A 159 17.31 -3.79 -15.26
C CYS A 159 16.83 -4.66 -16.43
N ALA A 160 15.56 -5.08 -16.42
CA ALA A 160 15.04 -5.94 -17.46
C ALA A 160 15.28 -5.25 -18.82
N GLN A 161 15.93 -5.95 -19.72
CA GLN A 161 15.99 -5.49 -21.11
C GLN A 161 14.60 -5.64 -21.72
N PRO A 162 14.14 -4.70 -22.56
CA PRO A 162 12.87 -4.81 -23.28
C PRO A 162 12.81 -6.03 -24.17
#